data_177e90e271fe5801cc4838b09022b272
#
_entry.id   177e90e271fe5801cc4838b09022b272
#
_cell.length_a   1.000
_cell.length_b   1.000
_cell.length_c   1.000
_cell.angle_alpha   90.00
_cell.angle_beta   90.00
_cell.angle_gamma   90.00
#
_symmetry.space_group_name_H-M   'P 1'
#
loop_
_entity.id
_entity.type
_entity.pdbx_description
1 polymer ?
#
loop_
_entity_poly.entity_id
_entity_poly.type
_entity_poly.pdbx_seq_one_letter_code
_entity_poly.pdbx_strand_id
1 'polypeptide(L)'
;MHILGALDIPTSGTYILDEEEVQKLSDDDLADIRNKKIGFVFQAFNLLPRTTALKNVMLPMAYAGVPSEEREEIAKKYLQMVGLGDRMEHTSNQLSGGQQQRVAIARSLVLNPSLILADEPTGNIASAQAEEIMDIFKKLNKEGHTIVMITHESDIAEHAKRIIHIKDGKVFKDKKITVMGLGILGRG
;
A
#
# COMPACT_ATOMS: atom_id res chain seq x y z
N MET A 1 0.77 -11.78 4.30
CA MET A 1 0.60 -10.78 3.19
C MET A 1 0.00 -11.40 1.93
N HIS A 2 0.49 -12.55 1.42
CA HIS A 2 0.06 -13.12 0.14
C HIS A 2 -1.45 -13.36 0.06
N ILE A 3 -2.05 -14.00 1.06
CA ILE A 3 -3.51 -14.26 1.09
C ILE A 3 -4.31 -12.96 1.13
N LEU A 4 -3.93 -12.01 2.02
CA LEU A 4 -4.62 -10.72 2.09
C LEU A 4 -4.48 -9.90 0.80
N GLY A 5 -3.37 -10.10 0.08
CA GLY A 5 -3.11 -9.46 -1.20
C GLY A 5 -3.68 -10.19 -2.40
N ALA A 6 -4.48 -11.24 -2.20
CA ALA A 6 -4.98 -12.11 -3.27
C ALA A 6 -3.89 -12.62 -4.24
N LEU A 7 -2.65 -12.78 -3.72
CA LEU A 7 -1.53 -13.40 -4.44
C LEU A 7 -1.53 -14.91 -4.27
N ASP A 8 -2.30 -15.42 -3.33
CA ASP A 8 -2.49 -16.82 -3.03
C ASP A 8 -3.86 -17.00 -2.37
N ILE A 9 -4.40 -18.21 -2.38
CA ILE A 9 -5.68 -18.54 -1.74
C ILE A 9 -5.44 -19.31 -0.43
N PRO A 10 -6.30 -19.14 0.58
CA PRO A 10 -6.17 -19.89 1.84
C PRO A 10 -6.45 -21.37 1.63
N THR A 11 -5.62 -22.25 2.21
CA THR A 11 -5.84 -23.71 2.21
C THR A 11 -7.14 -24.08 2.92
N SER A 12 -7.56 -23.28 3.91
CA SER A 12 -8.80 -23.45 4.67
C SER A 12 -9.24 -22.10 5.27
N GLY A 13 -10.52 -22.00 5.62
CA GLY A 13 -11.12 -20.76 6.11
C GLY A 13 -11.69 -19.91 4.98
N THR A 14 -12.19 -18.73 5.32
CA THR A 14 -12.85 -17.81 4.38
C THR A 14 -12.21 -16.45 4.44
N TYR A 15 -11.88 -15.89 3.28
CA TYR A 15 -11.43 -14.52 3.14
C TYR A 15 -12.43 -13.75 2.26
N ILE A 16 -13.01 -12.70 2.82
CA ILE A 16 -13.98 -11.83 2.12
C ILE A 16 -13.37 -10.44 1.96
N LEU A 17 -13.33 -9.93 0.74
CA LEU A 17 -12.93 -8.57 0.42
C LEU A 17 -14.03 -7.91 -0.41
N ASP A 18 -14.58 -6.79 0.06
CA ASP A 18 -15.70 -6.09 -0.59
C ASP A 18 -16.85 -7.04 -0.98
N GLU A 19 -17.30 -7.87 -0.03
CA GLU A 19 -18.37 -8.86 -0.19
C GLU A 19 -18.05 -10.05 -1.11
N GLU A 20 -16.85 -10.10 -1.71
CA GLU A 20 -16.40 -11.19 -2.56
C GLU A 20 -15.58 -12.24 -1.79
N GLU A 21 -15.93 -13.52 -1.92
CA GLU A 21 -15.18 -14.63 -1.33
C GLU A 21 -13.95 -14.95 -2.19
N VAL A 22 -12.80 -14.42 -1.80
CA VAL A 22 -11.54 -14.47 -2.55
C VAL A 22 -11.09 -15.89 -2.90
N GLN A 23 -11.31 -16.87 -2.01
CA GLN A 23 -10.94 -18.27 -2.25
C GLN A 23 -11.76 -18.98 -3.32
N LYS A 24 -12.83 -18.37 -3.82
CA LYS A 24 -13.69 -18.93 -4.88
C LYS A 24 -13.44 -18.34 -6.25
N LEU A 25 -12.55 -17.37 -6.34
CA LEU A 25 -12.28 -16.62 -7.56
C LEU A 25 -11.30 -17.36 -8.47
N SER A 26 -11.44 -17.12 -9.78
CA SER A 26 -10.48 -17.55 -10.78
C SER A 26 -9.20 -16.72 -10.72
N ASP A 27 -8.12 -17.17 -11.37
CA ASP A 27 -6.85 -16.43 -11.44
C ASP A 27 -7.04 -15.04 -12.10
N ASP A 28 -7.91 -14.93 -13.09
CA ASP A 28 -8.23 -13.66 -13.76
C ASP A 28 -8.99 -12.72 -12.81
N ASP A 29 -9.98 -13.22 -12.08
CA ASP A 29 -10.71 -12.44 -11.08
C ASP A 29 -9.79 -11.99 -9.94
N LEU A 30 -8.88 -12.86 -9.49
CA LEU A 30 -7.86 -12.50 -8.50
C LEU A 30 -6.92 -11.40 -9.02
N ALA A 31 -6.55 -11.43 -10.31
CA ALA A 31 -5.75 -10.37 -10.92
C ALA A 31 -6.53 -9.04 -10.96
N ASP A 32 -7.81 -9.08 -11.27
CA ASP A 32 -8.70 -7.92 -11.26
C ASP A 32 -8.84 -7.31 -9.86
N ILE A 33 -9.06 -8.15 -8.84
CA ILE A 33 -9.13 -7.69 -7.44
C ILE A 33 -7.80 -7.07 -7.01
N ARG A 34 -6.67 -7.70 -7.29
CA ARG A 34 -5.35 -7.15 -6.98
C ARG A 34 -5.15 -5.78 -7.59
N ASN A 35 -5.57 -5.58 -8.82
CA ASN A 35 -5.40 -4.31 -9.51
C ASN A 35 -6.36 -3.23 -8.99
N LYS A 36 -7.65 -3.56 -8.82
CA LYS A 36 -8.72 -2.59 -8.58
C LYS A 36 -9.00 -2.33 -7.10
N LYS A 37 -8.83 -3.35 -6.24
CA LYS A 37 -9.25 -3.32 -4.83
C LYS A 37 -8.11 -3.24 -3.83
N ILE A 38 -6.89 -3.57 -4.24
CA ILE A 38 -5.74 -3.66 -3.33
C ILE A 38 -4.61 -2.74 -3.80
N GLY A 39 -4.25 -1.78 -2.96
CA GLY A 39 -3.07 -0.95 -3.14
C GLY A 39 -1.87 -1.56 -2.42
N PHE A 40 -0.80 -1.88 -3.14
CA PHE A 40 0.42 -2.43 -2.54
C PHE A 40 1.50 -1.38 -2.36
N VAL A 41 2.11 -1.38 -1.17
CA VAL A 41 3.29 -0.58 -0.82
C VAL A 41 4.33 -1.51 -0.22
N PHE A 42 5.49 -1.68 -0.86
CA PHE A 42 6.54 -2.61 -0.46
C PHE A 42 7.77 -1.88 0.08
N GLN A 43 8.55 -2.54 0.91
CA GLN A 43 9.85 -2.06 1.42
C GLN A 43 10.84 -1.71 0.29
N ALA A 44 10.85 -2.49 -0.79
CA ALA A 44 11.74 -2.29 -1.94
C ALA A 44 11.17 -1.32 -2.99
N PHE A 45 10.08 -0.58 -2.67
CA PHE A 45 9.36 0.37 -3.54
C PHE A 45 8.76 -0.27 -4.81
N ASN A 46 9.45 -1.21 -5.43
CA ASN A 46 9.05 -1.93 -6.66
C ASN A 46 8.61 -0.98 -7.79
N LEU A 47 9.38 0.10 -7.97
CA LEU A 47 9.20 1.01 -9.10
C LEU A 47 9.87 0.43 -10.35
N LEU A 48 9.26 0.65 -11.51
CA LEU A 48 9.88 0.32 -12.78
C LEU A 48 11.14 1.18 -12.97
N PRO A 49 12.32 0.55 -13.17
CA PRO A 49 13.56 1.28 -13.40
C PRO A 49 13.49 2.07 -14.71
N ARG A 50 14.23 3.17 -14.79
CA ARG A 50 14.31 4.04 -15.98
C ARG A 50 12.97 4.63 -16.44
N THR A 51 11.94 4.54 -15.60
CA THR A 51 10.59 5.05 -15.84
C THR A 51 10.34 6.20 -14.88
N THR A 52 9.66 7.26 -15.33
CA THR A 52 9.39 8.44 -14.49
C THR A 52 8.41 8.12 -13.37
N ALA A 53 8.40 8.97 -12.32
CA ALA A 53 7.41 8.88 -11.25
C ALA A 53 5.98 8.90 -11.80
N LEU A 54 5.70 9.80 -12.73
CA LEU A 54 4.40 9.90 -13.39
C LEU A 54 3.99 8.59 -14.06
N LYS A 55 4.86 8.02 -14.89
CA LYS A 55 4.57 6.75 -15.59
C LYS A 55 4.42 5.56 -14.65
N ASN A 56 5.19 5.51 -13.54
CA ASN A 56 5.03 4.50 -12.51
C ASN A 56 3.64 4.56 -11.87
N VAL A 57 3.15 5.77 -11.58
CA VAL A 57 1.84 5.98 -10.96
C VAL A 57 0.70 5.70 -11.95
N MET A 58 0.89 5.94 -13.24
CA MET A 58 -0.10 5.63 -14.28
C MET A 58 -0.31 4.14 -14.54
N LEU A 59 0.64 3.28 -14.14
CA LEU A 59 0.68 1.88 -14.53
C LEU A 59 -0.57 1.06 -14.11
N PRO A 60 -1.08 1.10 -12.87
CA PRO A 60 -2.28 0.34 -12.49
C PRO A 60 -3.51 0.73 -13.31
N MET A 61 -3.65 2.01 -13.62
CA MET A 61 -4.75 2.53 -14.43
C MET A 61 -4.68 2.06 -15.89
N ALA A 62 -3.47 1.81 -16.41
CA ALA A 62 -3.30 1.24 -17.74
C ALA A 62 -3.84 -0.20 -17.80
N TYR A 63 -3.58 -1.00 -16.77
CA TYR A 63 -4.14 -2.35 -16.65
C TYR A 63 -5.66 -2.35 -16.42
N ALA A 64 -6.19 -1.33 -15.76
CA ALA A 64 -7.62 -1.16 -15.57
C ALA A 64 -8.36 -0.60 -16.80
N GLY A 65 -7.65 -0.32 -17.91
CA GLY A 65 -8.25 0.18 -19.16
C GLY A 65 -8.63 1.68 -19.14
N VAL A 66 -8.17 2.45 -18.15
CA VAL A 66 -8.44 3.90 -18.09
C VAL A 66 -7.79 4.60 -19.29
N PRO A 67 -8.45 5.56 -19.97
CA PRO A 67 -7.88 6.31 -21.08
C PRO A 67 -6.60 7.08 -20.72
N SER A 68 -5.65 7.20 -21.66
CA SER A 68 -4.32 7.75 -21.40
C SER A 68 -4.34 9.16 -20.83
N GLU A 69 -5.20 10.03 -21.35
CA GLU A 69 -5.32 11.44 -20.92
C GLU A 69 -5.82 11.52 -19.47
N GLU A 70 -6.82 10.70 -19.12
CA GLU A 70 -7.36 10.63 -17.78
C GLU A 70 -6.35 10.09 -16.77
N ARG A 71 -5.53 9.07 -17.16
CA ARG A 71 -4.48 8.52 -16.30
C ARG A 71 -3.46 9.57 -15.89
N GLU A 72 -3.08 10.45 -16.81
CA GLU A 72 -2.07 11.47 -16.55
C GLU A 72 -2.58 12.48 -15.52
N GLU A 73 -3.80 12.96 -15.66
CA GLU A 73 -4.41 13.90 -14.71
C GLU A 73 -4.56 13.31 -13.31
N ILE A 74 -5.04 12.06 -13.23
CA ILE A 74 -5.14 11.34 -11.94
C ILE A 74 -3.77 11.15 -11.31
N ALA A 75 -2.77 10.72 -12.08
CA ALA A 75 -1.42 10.48 -11.57
C ALA A 75 -0.77 11.77 -11.05
N LYS A 76 -0.93 12.89 -11.76
CA LYS A 76 -0.45 14.21 -11.32
C LYS A 76 -1.06 14.60 -9.97
N LYS A 77 -2.37 14.43 -9.81
CA LYS A 77 -3.08 14.71 -8.55
C LYS A 77 -2.49 13.91 -7.38
N TYR A 78 -2.28 12.61 -7.55
CA TYR A 78 -1.73 11.78 -6.47
C TYR A 78 -0.25 12.07 -6.17
N LEU A 79 0.55 12.39 -7.19
CA LEU A 79 1.94 12.83 -6.98
C LEU A 79 2.01 14.17 -6.24
N GLN A 80 1.13 15.12 -6.55
CA GLN A 80 1.02 16.37 -5.78
C GLN A 80 0.61 16.11 -4.33
N MET A 81 -0.36 15.22 -4.10
CA MET A 81 -0.84 14.85 -2.76
C MET A 81 0.27 14.29 -1.86
N VAL A 82 1.23 13.56 -2.44
CA VAL A 82 2.40 13.03 -1.70
C VAL A 82 3.62 13.97 -1.74
N GLY A 83 3.47 15.22 -2.19
CA GLY A 83 4.52 16.23 -2.21
C GLY A 83 5.60 16.02 -3.27
N LEU A 84 5.24 15.45 -4.43
CA LEU A 84 6.15 15.16 -5.54
C LEU A 84 5.73 15.85 -6.85
N GLY A 85 5.00 16.96 -6.75
CA GLY A 85 4.53 17.72 -7.92
C GLY A 85 5.64 18.25 -8.81
N ASP A 86 6.79 18.58 -8.24
CA ASP A 86 8.00 19.07 -8.94
C ASP A 86 8.95 17.94 -9.40
N ARG A 87 8.60 16.67 -9.12
CA ARG A 87 9.42 15.48 -9.37
C ARG A 87 8.79 14.47 -10.32
N MET A 88 7.69 14.80 -10.98
CA MET A 88 6.91 13.89 -11.81
C MET A 88 7.71 13.23 -12.94
N GLU A 89 8.63 13.98 -13.55
CA GLU A 89 9.47 13.51 -14.65
C GLU A 89 10.79 12.87 -14.18
N HIS A 90 11.05 12.82 -12.88
CA HIS A 90 12.25 12.16 -12.36
C HIS A 90 12.08 10.64 -12.44
N THR A 91 13.14 9.96 -12.88
CA THR A 91 13.22 8.50 -12.83
C THR A 91 13.53 8.01 -11.41
N SER A 92 13.28 6.73 -11.11
CA SER A 92 13.53 6.17 -9.77
C SER A 92 14.96 6.42 -9.27
N ASN A 93 15.97 6.38 -10.14
CA ASN A 93 17.38 6.63 -9.77
C ASN A 93 17.67 8.09 -9.38
N GLN A 94 16.79 9.01 -9.74
CA GLN A 94 16.91 10.44 -9.42
C GLN A 94 16.15 10.84 -8.16
N LEU A 95 15.50 9.87 -7.51
CA LEU A 95 14.69 10.05 -6.32
C LEU A 95 15.36 9.43 -5.10
N SER A 96 15.27 10.11 -3.94
CA SER A 96 15.66 9.50 -2.67
C SER A 96 14.74 8.33 -2.29
N GLY A 97 15.16 7.47 -1.34
CA GLY A 97 14.34 6.35 -0.87
C GLY A 97 12.95 6.78 -0.41
N GLY A 98 12.85 7.86 0.40
CA GLY A 98 11.57 8.39 0.84
C GLY A 98 10.72 8.96 -0.30
N GLN A 99 11.36 9.56 -1.33
CA GLN A 99 10.64 10.00 -2.54
C GLN A 99 10.13 8.80 -3.35
N GLN A 100 10.94 7.76 -3.52
CA GLN A 100 10.51 6.52 -4.20
C GLN A 100 9.33 5.87 -3.47
N GLN A 101 9.35 5.85 -2.14
CA GLN A 101 8.24 5.33 -1.34
C GLN A 101 6.98 6.17 -1.52
N ARG A 102 7.08 7.50 -1.56
CA ARG A 102 5.93 8.36 -1.86
C ARG A 102 5.37 8.12 -3.26
N VAL A 103 6.20 7.83 -4.27
CA VAL A 103 5.73 7.38 -5.59
C VAL A 103 4.99 6.04 -5.49
N ALA A 104 5.51 5.07 -4.72
CA ALA A 104 4.85 3.78 -4.53
C ALA A 104 3.49 3.93 -3.81
N ILE A 105 3.39 4.82 -2.83
CA ILE A 105 2.11 5.16 -2.17
C ILE A 105 1.15 5.82 -3.17
N ALA A 106 1.58 6.82 -3.93
CA ALA A 106 0.74 7.45 -4.95
C ALA A 106 0.21 6.42 -5.96
N ARG A 107 1.09 5.51 -6.43
CA ARG A 107 0.73 4.41 -7.33
C ARG A 107 -0.34 3.49 -6.72
N SER A 108 -0.25 3.19 -5.44
CA SER A 108 -1.20 2.31 -4.76
C SER A 108 -2.61 2.89 -4.65
N LEU A 109 -2.77 4.20 -4.81
CA LEU A 109 -4.03 4.93 -4.56
C LEU A 109 -4.84 5.27 -5.81
N VAL A 110 -4.25 5.21 -7.02
CA VAL A 110 -4.85 5.78 -8.24
C VAL A 110 -6.16 5.11 -8.66
N LEU A 111 -6.44 3.90 -8.23
CA LEU A 111 -7.70 3.19 -8.47
C LEU A 111 -8.62 3.20 -7.25
N ASN A 112 -8.34 4.05 -6.24
CA ASN A 112 -9.13 4.16 -5.01
C ASN A 112 -9.40 2.80 -4.33
N PRO A 113 -8.35 2.06 -3.92
CA PRO A 113 -8.49 0.70 -3.43
C PRO A 113 -9.23 0.64 -2.09
N SER A 114 -9.96 -0.46 -1.85
CA SER A 114 -10.65 -0.73 -0.58
C SER A 114 -9.66 -1.10 0.54
N LEU A 115 -8.49 -1.62 0.16
CA LEU A 115 -7.45 -2.07 1.08
C LEU A 115 -6.07 -1.63 0.61
N ILE A 116 -5.31 -1.00 1.50
CA ILE A 116 -3.88 -0.72 1.30
C ILE A 116 -3.07 -1.71 2.14
N LEU A 117 -2.22 -2.49 1.48
CA LEU A 117 -1.28 -3.42 2.11
C LEU A 117 0.12 -2.85 2.07
N ALA A 118 0.68 -2.52 3.23
CA ALA A 118 2.03 -1.97 3.36
C ALA A 118 2.96 -2.99 4.04
N ASP A 119 3.99 -3.45 3.34
CA ASP A 119 4.98 -4.39 3.84
C ASP A 119 6.28 -3.66 4.15
N GLU A 120 6.60 -3.48 5.44
CA GLU A 120 7.77 -2.75 5.94
C GLU A 120 7.99 -1.39 5.22
N PRO A 121 6.97 -0.51 5.15
CA PRO A 121 7.01 0.65 4.26
C PRO A 121 8.07 1.69 4.65
N THR A 122 8.68 1.56 5.81
CA THR A 122 9.71 2.46 6.35
C THR A 122 11.10 1.82 6.42
N GLY A 123 11.21 0.51 6.22
CA GLY A 123 12.43 -0.26 6.48
C GLY A 123 13.68 0.11 5.65
N ASN A 124 13.51 0.81 4.52
CA ASN A 124 14.62 1.28 3.66
C ASN A 124 14.73 2.80 3.61
N ILE A 125 14.22 3.51 4.62
CA ILE A 125 14.11 4.97 4.63
C ILE A 125 14.75 5.52 5.91
N ALA A 126 15.40 6.69 5.81
CA ALA A 126 15.94 7.37 6.98
C ALA A 126 14.79 7.79 7.94
N SER A 127 15.05 7.72 9.26
CA SER A 127 14.03 7.90 10.30
C SER A 127 13.20 9.19 10.16
N ALA A 128 13.82 10.31 9.78
CA ALA A 128 13.08 11.57 9.56
C ALA A 128 12.05 11.47 8.42
N GLN A 129 12.37 10.71 7.37
CA GLN A 129 11.45 10.49 6.25
C GLN A 129 10.41 9.40 6.55
N ALA A 130 10.71 8.49 7.47
CA ALA A 130 9.77 7.46 7.93
C ALA A 130 8.53 8.10 8.59
N GLU A 131 8.73 9.12 9.43
CA GLU A 131 7.61 9.87 10.02
C GLU A 131 6.73 10.54 8.96
N GLU A 132 7.32 11.15 7.93
CA GLU A 132 6.56 11.73 6.82
C GLU A 132 5.68 10.68 6.11
N ILE A 133 6.22 9.47 5.91
CA ILE A 133 5.47 8.35 5.32
C ILE A 133 4.32 7.92 6.24
N MET A 134 4.56 7.82 7.56
CA MET A 134 3.52 7.48 8.52
C MET A 134 2.43 8.54 8.59
N ASP A 135 2.75 9.81 8.45
CA ASP A 135 1.77 10.89 8.40
C ASP A 135 0.88 10.81 7.14
N ILE A 136 1.44 10.40 5.99
CA ILE A 136 0.63 10.11 4.80
C ILE A 136 -0.37 8.99 5.10
N PHE A 137 0.07 7.86 5.69
CA PHE A 137 -0.82 6.76 6.03
C PHE A 137 -1.89 7.16 7.06
N LYS A 138 -1.53 7.94 8.09
CA LYS A 138 -2.51 8.48 9.06
C LYS A 138 -3.57 9.35 8.38
N LYS A 139 -3.17 10.20 7.44
CA LYS A 139 -4.09 11.04 6.65
C LYS A 139 -5.04 10.18 5.82
N LEU A 140 -4.52 9.22 5.06
CA LEU A 140 -5.32 8.29 4.26
C LEU A 140 -6.32 7.50 5.10
N ASN A 141 -5.91 7.05 6.30
CA ASN A 141 -6.83 6.36 7.20
C ASN A 141 -7.94 7.28 7.75
N LYS A 142 -7.65 8.55 8.01
CA LYS A 142 -8.67 9.56 8.37
C LYS A 142 -9.64 9.83 7.22
N GLU A 143 -9.20 9.73 6.00
CA GLU A 143 -10.00 9.87 4.77
C GLU A 143 -10.83 8.60 4.46
N GLY A 144 -10.73 7.54 5.28
CA GLY A 144 -11.56 6.34 5.20
C GLY A 144 -10.90 5.12 4.60
N HIS A 145 -9.63 5.20 4.16
CA HIS A 145 -8.93 4.03 3.65
C HIS A 145 -8.63 3.01 4.74
N THR A 146 -8.87 1.73 4.46
CA THR A 146 -8.41 0.62 5.29
C THR A 146 -6.95 0.33 4.98
N ILE A 147 -6.11 0.32 6.02
CA ILE A 147 -4.66 0.08 5.86
C ILE A 147 -4.26 -1.08 6.76
N VAL A 148 -3.63 -2.08 6.17
CA VAL A 148 -2.97 -3.18 6.88
C VAL A 148 -1.48 -3.05 6.64
N MET A 149 -0.73 -2.82 7.70
CA MET A 149 0.72 -2.65 7.66
C MET A 149 1.41 -3.83 8.36
N ILE A 150 2.44 -4.36 7.77
CA ILE A 150 3.33 -5.35 8.38
C ILE A 150 4.61 -4.64 8.74
N THR A 151 5.03 -4.75 9.99
CA THR A 151 6.29 -4.22 10.46
C THR A 151 6.82 -5.02 11.66
N HIS A 152 8.12 -5.06 11.82
CA HIS A 152 8.78 -5.56 13.03
C HIS A 152 9.24 -4.42 13.96
N GLU A 153 9.05 -3.17 13.56
CA GLU A 153 9.40 -1.98 14.33
C GLU A 153 8.23 -1.61 15.26
N SER A 154 8.46 -1.62 16.57
CA SER A 154 7.41 -1.35 17.58
C SER A 154 6.91 0.08 17.57
N ASP A 155 7.77 1.06 17.30
CA ASP A 155 7.43 2.47 17.18
C ASP A 155 6.50 2.72 15.98
N ILE A 156 6.78 2.09 14.84
CA ILE A 156 5.89 2.12 13.67
C ILE A 156 4.54 1.45 13.99
N ALA A 157 4.57 0.31 14.70
CA ALA A 157 3.35 -0.40 15.11
C ALA A 157 2.44 0.44 16.01
N GLU A 158 3.00 1.31 16.87
CA GLU A 158 2.24 2.17 17.79
C GLU A 158 1.37 3.22 17.09
N HIS A 159 1.61 3.50 15.81
CA HIS A 159 0.73 4.37 15.02
C HIS A 159 -0.64 3.74 14.68
N ALA A 160 -0.82 2.42 14.93
CA ALA A 160 -2.03 1.69 14.56
C ALA A 160 -3.15 1.80 15.58
N LYS A 161 -4.41 1.68 15.11
CA LYS A 161 -5.59 1.49 15.98
C LYS A 161 -5.69 0.08 16.57
N ARG A 162 -5.06 -0.89 15.91
CA ARG A 162 -5.08 -2.30 16.30
C ARG A 162 -3.77 -2.95 15.91
N ILE A 163 -3.15 -3.68 16.83
CA ILE A 163 -1.92 -4.44 16.60
C ILE A 163 -2.24 -5.91 16.79
N ILE A 164 -1.92 -6.71 15.77
CA ILE A 164 -2.03 -8.17 15.80
C ILE A 164 -0.62 -8.75 15.74
N HIS A 165 -0.21 -9.42 16.81
CA HIS A 165 1.07 -10.11 16.85
C HIS A 165 0.90 -11.55 16.35
N ILE A 166 1.70 -11.91 15.36
CA ILE A 166 1.74 -13.25 14.78
C ILE A 166 3.07 -13.91 15.14
N LYS A 167 3.00 -15.10 15.72
CA LYS A 167 4.15 -15.95 16.04
C LYS A 167 3.88 -17.38 15.55
N ASP A 168 4.84 -17.96 14.84
CA ASP A 168 4.74 -19.33 14.30
C ASP A 168 3.44 -19.57 13.50
N GLY A 169 3.04 -18.56 12.70
CA GLY A 169 1.83 -18.60 11.88
C GLY A 169 0.51 -18.46 12.64
N LYS A 170 0.54 -18.21 13.96
CA LYS A 170 -0.66 -18.07 14.80
C LYS A 170 -0.77 -16.67 15.38
N VAL A 171 -2.01 -16.19 15.54
CA VAL A 171 -2.26 -14.95 16.30
C VAL A 171 -1.93 -15.21 17.76
N PHE A 172 -0.88 -14.55 18.25
CA PHE A 172 -0.41 -14.65 19.63
C PHE A 172 -1.07 -13.59 20.53
N LYS A 173 -1.26 -12.38 19.99
CA LYS A 173 -1.86 -11.26 20.72
C LYS A 173 -2.61 -10.35 19.76
N ASP A 174 -3.74 -9.85 20.21
CA ASP A 174 -4.57 -8.86 19.50
C ASP A 174 -4.85 -7.71 20.47
N LYS A 175 -4.36 -6.53 20.18
CA LYS A 175 -4.49 -5.34 21.02
C LYS A 175 -5.16 -4.21 20.24
N LYS A 176 -6.33 -3.76 20.68
CA LYS A 176 -6.90 -2.48 20.24
C LYS A 176 -6.21 -1.34 20.97
N ILE A 177 -5.78 -0.32 20.23
CA ILE A 177 -5.17 0.90 20.76
C ILE A 177 -6.20 2.01 20.64
N THR A 178 -6.44 2.76 21.73
CA THR A 178 -7.43 3.85 21.77
C THR A 178 -6.88 5.15 21.15
N VAL A 179 -5.87 5.09 20.30
CA VAL A 179 -5.28 6.23 19.60
C VAL A 179 -5.56 6.14 18.11
N MET A 180 -5.84 7.26 17.48
CA MET A 180 -6.19 7.36 16.06
C MET A 180 -5.06 6.81 15.17
N GLY A 181 -5.34 5.77 14.39
CA GLY A 181 -4.35 5.27 13.45
C GLY A 181 -4.71 3.98 12.72
N LEU A 182 -3.76 3.25 12.31
CA LEU A 182 -3.68 2.14 11.36
C LEU A 182 -3.96 0.76 11.98
N GLY A 183 -4.32 -0.24 11.17
CA GLY A 183 -4.27 -1.65 11.56
C GLY A 183 -2.93 -2.27 11.16
N ILE A 184 -2.20 -2.88 12.08
CA ILE A 184 -0.87 -3.43 11.83
C ILE A 184 -0.81 -4.91 12.18
N LEU A 185 -0.16 -5.69 11.30
CA LEU A 185 0.30 -7.04 11.57
C LEU A 185 1.80 -7.00 11.84
N GLY A 186 2.22 -7.22 13.09
CA GLY A 186 3.63 -7.36 13.44
C GLY A 186 4.08 -8.82 13.39
N ARG A 187 5.31 -9.06 12.92
CA ARG A 187 5.99 -10.35 13.09
C ARG A 187 6.92 -10.22 14.30
N GLY A 188 6.73 -11.07 15.28
CA GLY A 188 7.66 -11.29 16.38
C GLY A 188 8.49 -12.54 16.11
#